data_cadd87e022e348899ffe6660b640b53c
#
_entry.id   cadd87e022e348899ffe6660b640b53c
#
_cell.length_a   1.000
_cell.length_b   1.000
_cell.length_c   1.000
_cell.angle_alpha   90.00
_cell.angle_beta   90.00
_cell.angle_gamma   90.00
#
_symmetry.space_group_name_H-M   'P 1'
#
loop_
_entity.id
_entity.type
_entity.pdbx_description
1 polymer ?
#
loop_
_entity_poly.entity_id
_entity_poly.type
_entity_poly.pdbx_seq_one_letter_code
_entity_poly.pdbx_strand_id
1 'polypeptide(L)'
;MSCNSKKAIIQTTKSDRVKPHQSDVVKNHEPKPTKNIETSSSKSEILEATTRVKVTTEIVLAYITNYKEIAKKNMKEFGIPSSICLGQGILESGAGTGPLSSLANNHFGIKCHKDWTGPTVSYDDDAAQECFRKYNMPSESYNDHALFLKGRKWYEPLFKLDKDDYKG
;
A
#
# COMPACT_ATOMS: atom_id res chain seq x y z
N MET A 1 30.27 -26.19 5.01
CA MET A 1 30.04 -24.83 5.55
C MET A 1 28.61 -24.76 6.03
N SER A 2 28.38 -24.62 7.33
CA SER A 2 27.08 -24.79 7.98
C SER A 2 26.35 -23.47 8.02
N CYS A 3 25.16 -23.39 7.41
CA CYS A 3 24.26 -22.22 7.52
C CYS A 3 23.49 -22.27 8.83
N ASN A 4 23.79 -21.35 9.73
CA ASN A 4 23.16 -21.22 11.03
C ASN A 4 21.94 -20.27 10.90
N SER A 5 20.74 -20.84 10.81
CA SER A 5 19.48 -20.08 10.76
C SER A 5 19.07 -19.69 12.18
N LYS A 6 19.11 -18.39 12.50
CA LYS A 6 18.60 -17.85 13.77
C LYS A 6 17.08 -17.68 13.68
N LYS A 7 16.33 -18.44 14.49
CA LYS A 7 14.88 -18.28 14.68
C LYS A 7 14.61 -17.00 15.48
N ALA A 8 13.79 -16.12 14.95
CA ALA A 8 13.26 -14.95 15.68
C ALA A 8 12.21 -15.41 16.69
N ILE A 9 12.40 -15.06 17.96
CA ILE A 9 11.47 -15.33 19.07
C ILE A 9 10.60 -14.07 19.24
N ILE A 10 9.30 -14.20 18.99
CA ILE A 10 8.32 -13.13 19.26
C ILE A 10 7.96 -13.20 20.75
N GLN A 11 8.33 -12.19 21.52
CA GLN A 11 7.89 -12.02 22.90
C GLN A 11 6.60 -11.19 22.92
N THR A 12 5.52 -11.80 23.40
CA THR A 12 4.22 -11.12 23.68
C THR A 12 4.29 -10.49 25.07
N THR A 13 4.28 -9.16 25.14
CA THR A 13 4.08 -8.41 26.39
C THR A 13 2.58 -8.27 26.69
N LYS A 14 2.18 -8.63 27.92
CA LYS A 14 0.81 -8.47 28.42
C LYS A 14 0.53 -6.97 28.67
N SER A 15 -0.59 -6.51 28.14
CA SER A 15 -1.10 -5.15 28.38
C SER A 15 -1.88 -5.09 29.69
N ASP A 16 -1.51 -4.16 30.56
CA ASP A 16 -2.24 -3.85 31.78
C ASP A 16 -3.48 -2.99 31.49
N ARG A 17 -4.58 -3.33 32.22
CA ARG A 17 -5.89 -2.67 32.14
C ARG A 17 -5.79 -1.23 32.66
N VAL A 18 -6.23 -0.25 31.89
CA VAL A 18 -6.55 1.10 32.36
C VAL A 18 -8.07 1.25 32.48
N LYS A 19 -8.54 1.72 33.65
CA LYS A 19 -9.95 1.95 34.01
C LYS A 19 -10.51 3.19 33.30
N PRO A 20 -11.83 3.27 33.04
CA PRO A 20 -12.44 4.44 32.40
C PRO A 20 -12.63 5.61 33.39
N HIS A 21 -12.34 6.81 32.92
CA HIS A 21 -12.65 8.07 33.63
C HIS A 21 -13.90 8.71 33.02
N GLN A 22 -14.79 9.19 33.91
CA GLN A 22 -16.10 9.76 33.60
C GLN A 22 -16.03 11.15 32.97
N SER A 23 -17.07 11.41 32.21
CA SER A 23 -17.54 12.60 31.53
C SER A 23 -17.51 13.90 32.33
N ASP A 24 -17.14 15.02 31.64
CA ASP A 24 -17.66 16.34 31.94
C ASP A 24 -18.11 17.06 30.66
N VAL A 25 -19.34 17.56 30.75
CA VAL A 25 -20.10 18.30 29.72
C VAL A 25 -19.58 19.72 29.62
N VAL A 26 -19.18 20.20 28.45
CA VAL A 26 -18.96 21.65 28.20
C VAL A 26 -19.60 22.09 26.90
N LYS A 27 -20.34 23.17 27.04
CA LYS A 27 -21.31 23.87 26.21
C LYS A 27 -20.79 24.33 24.85
N ASN A 28 -21.75 24.32 23.90
CA ASN A 28 -21.73 24.97 22.58
C ASN A 28 -21.15 26.38 22.56
N HIS A 29 -20.27 26.62 21.61
CA HIS A 29 -20.06 27.94 21.01
C HIS A 29 -19.83 27.76 19.51
N GLU A 30 -20.73 28.34 18.72
CA GLU A 30 -20.71 28.44 17.27
C GLU A 30 -19.75 29.58 16.87
N PRO A 31 -18.84 29.41 15.89
CA PRO A 31 -18.21 30.55 15.24
C PRO A 31 -18.62 30.69 13.79
N LYS A 32 -18.94 31.91 13.43
CA LYS A 32 -19.23 32.50 12.11
C LYS A 32 -18.23 32.09 11.00
N PRO A 33 -18.67 32.03 9.73
CA PRO A 33 -17.81 31.70 8.60
C PRO A 33 -16.92 32.89 8.21
N THR A 34 -15.62 32.69 8.28
CA THR A 34 -14.62 33.59 7.68
C THR A 34 -14.17 32.99 6.34
N LYS A 35 -14.37 33.73 5.26
CA LYS A 35 -13.81 33.44 3.93
C LYS A 35 -12.28 33.39 4.03
N ASN A 36 -11.67 32.30 3.66
CA ASN A 36 -10.23 32.24 3.42
C ASN A 36 -9.95 31.81 1.98
N ILE A 37 -9.10 32.59 1.41
CA ILE A 37 -8.46 32.55 0.11
C ILE A 37 -7.73 31.21 -0.08
N GLU A 38 -8.05 30.51 -1.19
CA GLU A 38 -7.35 29.30 -1.61
C GLU A 38 -5.92 29.62 -2.05
N THR A 39 -4.97 29.26 -1.20
CA THR A 39 -3.58 29.07 -1.63
C THR A 39 -3.42 27.57 -1.84
N SER A 40 -3.30 27.14 -3.09
CA SER A 40 -3.05 25.74 -3.46
C SER A 40 -1.65 25.30 -3.05
N SER A 41 -1.50 24.96 -1.77
CA SER A 41 -0.40 24.16 -1.28
C SER A 41 -0.87 22.71 -1.30
N SER A 42 -0.23 21.85 -2.08
CA SER A 42 -0.47 20.41 -2.08
C SER A 42 -0.11 19.86 -0.71
N LYS A 43 -1.07 19.86 0.22
CA LYS A 43 -0.88 19.25 1.54
C LYS A 43 -0.84 17.73 1.34
N SER A 44 0.26 17.10 1.73
CA SER A 44 0.32 15.66 1.92
C SER A 44 -0.71 15.26 2.98
N GLU A 45 -1.56 14.29 2.66
CA GLU A 45 -2.46 13.67 3.64
C GLU A 45 -1.67 12.69 4.50
N ILE A 46 -1.88 12.74 5.82
CA ILE A 46 -1.30 11.78 6.76
C ILE A 46 -2.28 10.63 6.92
N LEU A 47 -1.84 9.41 6.62
CA LEU A 47 -2.61 8.20 6.88
C LEU A 47 -2.27 7.67 8.27
N GLU A 48 -3.29 7.47 9.11
CA GLU A 48 -3.12 6.85 10.42
C GLU A 48 -3.10 5.33 10.28
N ALA A 49 -2.31 4.66 11.14
CA ALA A 49 -2.27 3.21 11.21
C ALA A 49 -3.63 2.68 11.70
N THR A 50 -4.41 2.11 10.79
CA THR A 50 -5.66 1.44 11.13
C THR A 50 -5.39 0.04 11.66
N THR A 51 -6.32 -0.51 12.46
CA THR A 51 -6.25 -1.89 12.95
C THR A 51 -6.03 -2.84 11.77
N ARG A 52 -4.99 -3.66 11.83
CA ARG A 52 -4.69 -4.64 10.77
C ARG A 52 -5.84 -5.62 10.65
N VAL A 53 -6.50 -5.64 9.50
CA VAL A 53 -7.53 -6.61 9.16
C VAL A 53 -6.85 -7.97 8.94
N LYS A 54 -7.41 -9.03 9.56
CA LYS A 54 -6.93 -10.39 9.28
C LYS A 54 -7.33 -10.78 7.85
N VAL A 55 -6.35 -10.99 6.99
CA VAL A 55 -6.60 -11.42 5.61
C VAL A 55 -7.14 -12.85 5.60
N THR A 56 -8.33 -13.05 5.05
CA THR A 56 -8.99 -14.35 4.87
C THR A 56 -8.99 -14.76 3.41
N THR A 57 -9.34 -16.01 3.14
CA THR A 57 -9.48 -16.53 1.76
C THR A 57 -10.50 -15.71 0.96
N GLU A 58 -11.61 -15.31 1.58
CA GLU A 58 -12.67 -14.52 0.94
C GLU A 58 -12.14 -13.14 0.52
N ILE A 59 -11.33 -12.49 1.36
CA ILE A 59 -10.70 -11.19 1.04
C ILE A 59 -9.74 -11.35 -0.14
N VAL A 60 -8.93 -12.42 -0.16
CA VAL A 60 -8.01 -12.73 -1.27
C VAL A 60 -8.78 -12.96 -2.56
N LEU A 61 -9.86 -13.76 -2.53
CA LEU A 61 -10.69 -14.02 -3.72
C LEU A 61 -11.39 -12.76 -4.24
N ALA A 62 -11.86 -11.90 -3.33
CA ALA A 62 -12.42 -10.60 -3.69
C ALA A 62 -11.37 -9.71 -4.37
N TYR A 63 -10.15 -9.65 -3.81
CA TYR A 63 -9.04 -8.92 -4.41
C TYR A 63 -8.73 -9.40 -5.83
N ILE A 64 -8.58 -10.70 -6.02
CA ILE A 64 -8.35 -11.30 -7.35
C ILE A 64 -9.48 -10.91 -8.30
N THR A 65 -10.73 -11.01 -7.86
CA THR A 65 -11.91 -10.68 -8.68
C THR A 65 -11.89 -9.24 -9.13
N ASN A 66 -11.53 -8.31 -8.24
CA ASN A 66 -11.53 -6.88 -8.52
C ASN A 66 -10.38 -6.43 -9.42
N TYR A 67 -9.20 -7.07 -9.30
CA TYR A 67 -7.98 -6.57 -9.96
C TYR A 67 -7.43 -7.47 -11.08
N LYS A 68 -8.03 -8.64 -11.32
CA LYS A 68 -7.56 -9.58 -12.37
C LYS A 68 -7.50 -8.96 -13.76
N GLU A 69 -8.44 -8.10 -14.12
CA GLU A 69 -8.44 -7.49 -15.47
C GLU A 69 -7.35 -6.42 -15.61
N ILE A 70 -7.03 -5.69 -14.53
CA ILE A 70 -5.89 -4.77 -14.49
C ILE A 70 -4.59 -5.56 -14.65
N ALA A 71 -4.43 -6.65 -13.90
CA ALA A 71 -3.24 -7.48 -13.97
C ALA A 71 -3.07 -8.14 -15.36
N LYS A 72 -4.16 -8.61 -16.00
CA LYS A 72 -4.12 -9.13 -17.38
C LYS A 72 -3.74 -8.05 -18.39
N LYS A 73 -4.23 -6.83 -18.23
CA LYS A 73 -3.83 -5.71 -19.08
C LYS A 73 -2.33 -5.45 -18.94
N ASN A 74 -1.81 -5.40 -17.71
CA ASN A 74 -0.38 -5.23 -17.46
C ASN A 74 0.47 -6.38 -18.04
N MET A 75 -0.02 -7.62 -17.97
CA MET A 75 0.66 -8.75 -18.61
C MET A 75 0.78 -8.56 -20.13
N LYS A 76 -0.25 -8.06 -20.80
CA LYS A 76 -0.22 -7.77 -22.24
C LYS A 76 0.72 -6.62 -22.58
N GLU A 77 0.72 -5.56 -21.77
CA GLU A 77 1.44 -4.33 -22.06
C GLU A 77 2.92 -4.38 -21.64
N PHE A 78 3.20 -4.95 -20.46
CA PHE A 78 4.53 -4.93 -19.86
C PHE A 78 5.22 -6.29 -19.83
N GLY A 79 4.49 -7.39 -20.04
CA GLY A 79 5.03 -8.74 -20.06
C GLY A 79 5.13 -9.42 -18.69
N ILE A 80 4.60 -8.80 -17.61
CA ILE A 80 4.60 -9.39 -16.27
C ILE A 80 3.44 -10.36 -16.13
N PRO A 81 3.65 -11.63 -15.73
CA PRO A 81 2.56 -12.59 -15.54
C PRO A 81 1.49 -12.05 -14.59
N SER A 82 0.22 -12.13 -14.98
CA SER A 82 -0.89 -11.57 -14.18
C SER A 82 -1.02 -12.21 -12.80
N SER A 83 -0.68 -13.49 -12.65
CA SER A 83 -0.65 -14.20 -11.37
C SER A 83 0.43 -13.64 -10.43
N ILE A 84 1.61 -13.34 -10.96
CA ILE A 84 2.71 -12.73 -10.19
C ILE A 84 2.31 -11.32 -9.74
N CYS A 85 1.78 -10.51 -10.65
CA CYS A 85 1.34 -9.15 -10.33
C CYS A 85 0.24 -9.15 -9.25
N LEU A 86 -0.75 -10.06 -9.34
CA LEU A 86 -1.79 -10.21 -8.32
C LEU A 86 -1.21 -10.70 -6.98
N GLY A 87 -0.31 -11.70 -7.02
CA GLY A 87 0.32 -12.23 -5.82
C GLY A 87 1.10 -11.16 -5.06
N GLN A 88 1.90 -10.36 -5.77
CA GLN A 88 2.61 -9.22 -5.19
C GLN A 88 1.62 -8.19 -4.61
N GLY A 89 0.59 -7.80 -5.37
CA GLY A 89 -0.42 -6.87 -4.87
C GLY A 89 -1.16 -7.37 -3.62
N ILE A 90 -1.44 -8.67 -3.51
CA ILE A 90 -2.03 -9.29 -2.31
C ILE A 90 -1.09 -9.15 -1.11
N LEU A 91 0.20 -9.46 -1.29
CA LEU A 91 1.20 -9.42 -0.22
C LEU A 91 1.45 -7.98 0.25
N GLU A 92 1.71 -7.07 -0.67
CA GLU A 92 2.09 -5.69 -0.39
C GLU A 92 0.94 -4.86 0.21
N SER A 93 -0.31 -5.13 -0.21
CA SER A 93 -1.48 -4.37 0.22
C SER A 93 -2.31 -5.04 1.32
N GLY A 94 -1.91 -6.23 1.79
CA GLY A 94 -2.78 -7.06 2.64
C GLY A 94 -4.10 -7.38 1.93
N ALA A 95 -4.05 -7.78 0.66
CA ALA A 95 -5.21 -7.99 -0.21
C ALA A 95 -6.15 -6.76 -0.28
N GLY A 96 -5.57 -5.58 -0.37
CA GLY A 96 -6.28 -4.32 -0.51
C GLY A 96 -6.86 -3.75 0.79
N THR A 97 -6.59 -4.36 1.94
CA THR A 97 -7.10 -3.90 3.24
C THR A 97 -6.19 -2.90 3.95
N GLY A 98 -4.94 -2.77 3.50
CA GLY A 98 -3.97 -1.84 4.05
C GLY A 98 -4.31 -0.38 3.75
N PRO A 99 -3.87 0.59 4.57
CA PRO A 99 -4.22 2.00 4.41
C PRO A 99 -3.70 2.60 3.10
N LEU A 100 -2.51 2.24 2.65
CA LEU A 100 -1.98 2.73 1.37
C LEU A 100 -2.83 2.30 0.18
N SER A 101 -3.32 1.06 0.16
CA SER A 101 -4.18 0.56 -0.91
C SER A 101 -5.61 1.12 -0.84
N SER A 102 -6.19 1.19 0.37
CA SER A 102 -7.59 1.59 0.55
C SER A 102 -7.83 3.10 0.44
N LEU A 103 -6.89 3.94 0.87
CA LEU A 103 -7.02 5.40 0.94
C LEU A 103 -6.21 6.14 -0.12
N ALA A 104 -5.15 5.51 -0.63
CA ALA A 104 -4.25 6.11 -1.62
C ALA A 104 -4.20 5.35 -2.96
N ASN A 105 -4.97 4.26 -3.13
CA ASN A 105 -4.91 3.36 -4.30
C ASN A 105 -3.49 2.85 -4.61
N ASN A 106 -2.60 2.85 -3.61
CA ASN A 106 -1.22 2.42 -3.75
C ASN A 106 -1.07 0.97 -3.25
N HIS A 107 -1.24 0.03 -4.18
CA HIS A 107 -1.28 -1.41 -3.88
C HIS A 107 0.11 -2.04 -3.69
N PHE A 108 1.19 -1.32 -3.98
CA PHE A 108 2.56 -1.84 -3.97
C PHE A 108 3.51 -1.04 -3.06
N GLY A 109 2.98 -0.15 -2.21
CA GLY A 109 3.80 0.65 -1.32
C GLY A 109 4.83 1.53 -2.04
N ILE A 110 4.47 2.09 -3.19
CA ILE A 110 5.42 2.85 -4.01
C ILE A 110 5.69 4.19 -3.33
N LYS A 111 6.95 4.37 -2.88
CA LYS A 111 7.42 5.59 -2.22
C LYS A 111 7.60 6.74 -3.22
N CYS A 112 7.51 7.98 -2.74
CA CYS A 112 7.86 9.14 -3.55
C CYS A 112 9.34 9.10 -3.89
N HIS A 113 9.65 9.33 -5.16
CA HIS A 113 11.01 9.60 -5.62
C HIS A 113 11.09 11.05 -6.09
N LYS A 114 12.31 11.54 -6.31
CA LYS A 114 12.57 12.95 -6.68
C LYS A 114 11.77 13.42 -7.90
N ASP A 115 11.43 12.49 -8.78
CA ASP A 115 10.74 12.78 -10.05
C ASP A 115 9.20 12.73 -9.91
N TRP A 116 8.66 12.40 -8.71
CA TRP A 116 7.23 12.33 -8.51
C TRP A 116 6.64 13.72 -8.27
N THR A 117 5.72 14.13 -9.14
CA THR A 117 5.01 15.43 -9.07
C THR A 117 3.52 15.28 -8.77
N GLY A 118 3.03 14.04 -8.65
CA GLY A 118 1.64 13.72 -8.34
C GLY A 118 1.28 13.87 -6.85
N PRO A 119 0.02 13.59 -6.50
CA PRO A 119 -0.44 13.59 -5.10
C PRO A 119 0.35 12.61 -4.23
N THR A 120 0.45 12.92 -2.93
CA THR A 120 1.20 12.12 -1.97
C THR A 120 0.41 11.92 -0.69
N VAL A 121 0.79 10.87 0.06
CA VAL A 121 0.36 10.64 1.44
C VAL A 121 1.59 10.36 2.28
N SER A 122 1.52 10.68 3.57
CA SER A 122 2.54 10.27 4.54
C SER A 122 2.01 9.08 5.34
N TYR A 123 2.85 8.08 5.54
CA TYR A 123 2.51 6.87 6.29
C TYR A 123 3.76 6.34 7.01
N ASP A 124 3.57 5.81 8.21
CA ASP A 124 4.63 5.19 8.99
C ASP A 124 4.85 3.74 8.49
N ASP A 125 6.00 3.47 7.90
CA ASP A 125 6.41 2.16 7.42
C ASP A 125 7.78 1.80 8.05
N ASP A 126 8.86 1.79 7.30
CA ASP A 126 10.22 1.57 7.84
C ASP A 126 10.70 2.75 8.68
N ALA A 127 10.22 3.95 8.37
CA ALA A 127 10.45 5.18 9.12
C ALA A 127 9.15 5.95 9.32
N ALA A 128 9.17 6.88 10.30
CA ALA A 128 8.03 7.74 10.56
C ALA A 128 7.80 8.71 9.39
N GLN A 129 6.53 8.89 9.01
CA GLN A 129 6.08 9.88 8.02
C GLN A 129 6.78 9.77 6.65
N GLU A 130 7.00 8.54 6.18
CA GLU A 130 7.52 8.33 4.83
C GLU A 130 6.51 8.77 3.76
N CYS A 131 7.05 9.28 2.64
CA CYS A 131 6.24 9.75 1.53
C CYS A 131 5.90 8.60 0.58
N PHE A 132 4.61 8.39 0.33
CA PHE A 132 4.09 7.44 -0.65
C PHE A 132 3.28 8.15 -1.73
N ARG A 133 3.31 7.59 -2.95
CA ARG A 133 2.49 8.07 -4.08
C ARG A 133 1.03 7.80 -3.80
N LYS A 134 0.17 8.79 -4.11
CA LYS A 134 -1.29 8.64 -4.10
C LYS A 134 -1.79 8.63 -5.54
N TYR A 135 -2.67 7.69 -5.85
CA TYR A 135 -3.24 7.51 -7.18
C TYR A 135 -4.74 7.75 -7.18
N ASN A 136 -5.29 8.16 -8.32
CA ASN A 136 -6.74 8.36 -8.48
C ASN A 136 -7.47 7.02 -8.58
N MET A 137 -6.80 5.99 -9.14
CA MET A 137 -7.35 4.64 -9.28
C MET A 137 -6.28 3.56 -9.15
N PRO A 138 -6.65 2.35 -8.72
CA PRO A 138 -5.72 1.23 -8.54
C PRO A 138 -4.87 0.90 -9.77
N SER A 139 -5.43 1.02 -10.97
CA SER A 139 -4.71 0.73 -12.21
C SER A 139 -3.44 1.57 -12.40
N GLU A 140 -3.39 2.77 -11.83
CA GLU A 140 -2.21 3.63 -11.90
C GLU A 140 -1.06 3.06 -11.07
N SER A 141 -1.33 2.57 -9.86
CA SER A 141 -0.29 1.91 -9.05
C SER A 141 0.20 0.60 -9.66
N TYR A 142 -0.70 -0.15 -10.31
CA TYR A 142 -0.33 -1.37 -11.06
C TYR A 142 0.59 -1.05 -12.24
N ASN A 143 0.28 0.00 -13.00
CA ASN A 143 1.13 0.44 -14.12
C ASN A 143 2.49 0.95 -13.63
N ASP A 144 2.51 1.74 -12.56
CA ASP A 144 3.74 2.29 -12.00
C ASP A 144 4.65 1.18 -11.45
N HIS A 145 4.09 0.17 -10.77
CA HIS A 145 4.80 -1.03 -10.35
C HIS A 145 5.40 -1.80 -11.55
N ALA A 146 4.64 -1.96 -12.62
CA ALA A 146 5.13 -2.62 -13.83
C ALA A 146 6.30 -1.86 -14.48
N LEU A 147 6.22 -0.53 -14.54
CA LEU A 147 7.29 0.33 -15.03
C LEU A 147 8.52 0.26 -14.11
N PHE A 148 8.34 0.21 -12.80
CA PHE A 148 9.42 0.03 -11.84
C PHE A 148 10.19 -1.27 -12.10
N LEU A 149 9.49 -2.40 -12.25
CA LEU A 149 10.12 -3.69 -12.53
C LEU A 149 10.85 -3.68 -13.88
N LYS A 150 10.20 -3.15 -14.92
CA LYS A 150 10.77 -3.10 -16.27
C LYS A 150 11.99 -2.17 -16.39
N GLY A 151 12.03 -1.12 -15.58
CA GLY A 151 13.13 -0.13 -15.57
C GLY A 151 14.39 -0.59 -14.83
N ARG A 152 14.40 -1.75 -14.17
CA ARG A 152 15.51 -2.22 -13.35
C ARG A 152 16.26 -3.36 -14.02
N LYS A 153 17.57 -3.17 -14.28
CA LYS A 153 18.42 -4.15 -14.97
C LYS A 153 18.45 -5.53 -14.30
N TRP A 154 18.38 -5.60 -12.97
CA TRP A 154 18.39 -6.88 -12.25
C TRP A 154 17.10 -7.70 -12.41
N TYR A 155 16.00 -7.08 -12.83
CA TYR A 155 14.77 -7.82 -13.20
C TYR A 155 14.72 -8.20 -14.67
N GLU A 156 15.63 -7.69 -15.53
CA GLU A 156 15.66 -7.99 -16.98
C GLU A 156 15.66 -9.49 -17.31
N PRO A 157 16.39 -10.37 -16.59
CA PRO A 157 16.36 -11.79 -16.85
C PRO A 157 14.97 -12.43 -16.69
N LEU A 158 14.14 -11.91 -15.77
CA LEU A 158 12.79 -12.44 -15.53
C LEU A 158 11.87 -12.23 -16.74
N PHE A 159 12.08 -11.18 -17.53
CA PHE A 159 11.29 -10.92 -18.74
C PHE A 159 11.67 -11.83 -19.93
N LYS A 160 12.71 -12.65 -19.78
CA LYS A 160 13.13 -13.66 -20.78
C LYS A 160 12.51 -15.03 -20.49
N LEU A 161 11.93 -15.24 -19.31
CA LEU A 161 11.24 -16.46 -18.94
C LEU A 161 9.90 -16.55 -19.67
N ASP A 162 9.43 -17.79 -19.91
CA ASP A 162 8.08 -18.01 -20.38
C ASP A 162 7.08 -17.52 -19.32
N LYS A 163 6.01 -16.85 -19.76
CA LYS A 163 5.00 -16.28 -18.86
C LYS A 163 4.22 -17.33 -18.08
N ASP A 164 4.25 -18.58 -18.56
CA ASP A 164 3.61 -19.73 -17.93
C ASP A 164 4.62 -20.61 -17.16
N ASP A 165 5.91 -20.20 -17.11
CA ASP A 165 6.94 -20.88 -16.33
C ASP A 165 6.90 -20.44 -14.86
N TYR A 166 6.28 -21.28 -14.03
CA TYR A 166 6.22 -21.06 -12.57
C TYR A 166 7.41 -21.66 -11.81
N LYS A 167 8.40 -22.23 -12.50
CA LYS A 167 9.55 -22.92 -11.89
C LYS A 167 10.87 -22.22 -12.18
N GLY A 168 10.90 -21.30 -13.13
CA GLY A 168 12.07 -20.52 -13.53
C GLY A 168 12.54 -19.47 -12.54
#